data_de47baac0eb4ae3e0539df745ca82e43
#
_entry.id   de47baac0eb4ae3e0539df745ca82e43
#
_cell.length_a   1.000
_cell.length_b   1.000
_cell.length_c   1.000
_cell.angle_alpha   90.00
_cell.angle_beta   90.00
_cell.angle_gamma   90.00
#
_symmetry.space_group_name_H-M   'P 1'
#
loop_
_entity.id
_entity.type
_entity.pdbx_description
1 polymer ?
#
loop_
_entity_poly.entity_id
_entity_poly.type
_entity_poly.pdbx_seq_one_letter_code
_entity_poly.pdbx_strand_id
1 'polypeptide(L)'
;MKKLLLYILLVTGLGCHAQFGTQVFSKDPIINLENFDKQRVHWGYFLGFNSYGFKFDYTNDPGVDVVVKQTTGFNVGLVGNLRLFEHLDLRFEPGLYYTQRDLSFPDVVDEFDRLREVKSTYLHFPLLLKFSAKRTGNLRPYLVGGFSRTLNLSSNEKAQDDNLTGIFRMKKMTNNWELGFGVDVYFEYFKFSPSIRGVFGLKDELIRDNDPNSPYTGNIESMKTRAILVNFTFH
;
A
#
# COMPACT_ATOMS: atom_id res chain seq x y z
N MET A 1 -18.15 -1.78 -33.85
CA MET A 1 -19.19 -1.33 -32.91
C MET A 1 -18.66 -1.17 -31.47
N LYS A 2 -18.03 -2.16 -30.85
CA LYS A 2 -17.52 -2.05 -29.44
C LYS A 2 -16.51 -0.91 -29.22
N LYS A 3 -15.59 -0.65 -30.16
CA LYS A 3 -14.63 0.46 -30.07
C LYS A 3 -15.27 1.84 -30.21
N LEU A 4 -16.32 1.96 -31.04
CA LEU A 4 -17.06 3.21 -31.18
C LEU A 4 -17.82 3.57 -29.90
N LEU A 5 -18.42 2.57 -29.24
CA LEU A 5 -19.14 2.74 -27.97
C LEU A 5 -18.17 3.19 -26.85
N LEU A 6 -16.94 2.68 -26.85
CA LEU A 6 -15.89 3.08 -25.91
C LEU A 6 -15.47 4.55 -26.10
N TYR A 7 -15.32 4.99 -27.37
CA TYR A 7 -15.00 6.39 -27.68
C TYR A 7 -16.15 7.33 -27.31
N ILE A 8 -17.41 6.94 -27.54
CA ILE A 8 -18.58 7.75 -27.13
C ILE A 8 -18.63 7.86 -25.60
N LEU A 9 -18.39 6.76 -24.87
CA LEU A 9 -18.35 6.76 -23.41
C LEU A 9 -17.22 7.65 -22.86
N LEU A 10 -16.06 7.64 -23.53
CA LEU A 10 -14.91 8.47 -23.16
C LEU A 10 -15.17 9.96 -23.41
N VAL A 11 -15.80 10.30 -24.54
CA VAL A 11 -16.15 11.68 -24.89
C VAL A 11 -17.26 12.24 -24.00
N THR A 12 -18.29 11.44 -23.65
CA THR A 12 -19.34 11.86 -22.72
C THR A 12 -18.82 12.01 -21.29
N GLY A 13 -17.83 11.19 -20.87
CA GLY A 13 -17.13 11.34 -19.58
C GLY A 13 -16.35 12.65 -19.48
N LEU A 14 -15.77 13.14 -20.57
CA LEU A 14 -15.06 14.43 -20.60
C LEU A 14 -15.98 15.65 -20.48
N GLY A 15 -17.27 15.52 -20.84
CA GLY A 15 -18.24 16.60 -20.73
C GLY A 15 -18.74 16.90 -19.30
N CYS A 16 -18.55 15.97 -18.36
CA CYS A 16 -18.94 16.19 -16.95
C CYS A 16 -17.93 17.04 -16.13
N HIS A 17 -16.83 17.50 -16.72
CA HIS A 17 -15.79 18.27 -16.02
C HIS A 17 -16.13 19.72 -15.73
N ALA A 18 -17.17 20.27 -16.34
CA ALA A 18 -17.47 21.69 -16.24
C ALA A 18 -17.86 22.16 -14.82
N GLN A 19 -18.48 21.29 -14.01
CA GLN A 19 -18.90 21.66 -12.65
C GLN A 19 -17.81 21.40 -11.60
N PHE A 20 -16.94 20.40 -11.79
CA PHE A 20 -15.87 20.07 -10.85
C PHE A 20 -14.75 21.12 -10.86
N GLY A 21 -14.37 21.60 -12.04
CA GLY A 21 -13.28 22.56 -12.20
C GLY A 21 -13.59 23.95 -11.64
N THR A 22 -14.83 24.38 -11.69
CA THR A 22 -15.23 25.73 -11.24
C THR A 22 -15.27 25.89 -9.72
N GLN A 23 -15.56 24.83 -8.97
CA GLN A 23 -15.60 24.90 -7.51
C GLN A 23 -14.24 24.71 -6.85
N VAL A 24 -13.35 23.92 -7.43
CA VAL A 24 -12.05 23.56 -6.83
C VAL A 24 -10.92 24.44 -7.35
N PHE A 25 -10.93 24.80 -8.64
CA PHE A 25 -9.85 25.51 -9.33
C PHE A 25 -10.20 26.93 -9.80
N SER A 26 -11.34 27.49 -9.37
CA SER A 26 -11.71 28.86 -9.73
C SER A 26 -10.77 29.87 -9.09
N LYS A 27 -10.71 31.10 -9.67
CA LYS A 27 -9.88 32.20 -9.19
C LYS A 27 -10.28 32.63 -7.77
N ASP A 28 -11.58 32.58 -7.45
CA ASP A 28 -12.15 32.86 -6.12
C ASP A 28 -13.09 31.71 -5.70
N PRO A 29 -12.55 30.51 -5.28
CA PRO A 29 -13.37 29.39 -4.91
C PRO A 29 -14.10 29.64 -3.59
N ILE A 30 -15.34 29.19 -3.49
CA ILE A 30 -16.03 29.09 -2.21
C ILE A 30 -15.22 28.12 -1.32
N ILE A 31 -14.85 28.56 -0.12
CA ILE A 31 -14.09 27.74 0.82
C ILE A 31 -15.02 26.73 1.47
N ASN A 32 -14.91 25.47 1.07
CA ASN A 32 -15.69 24.37 1.61
C ASN A 32 -15.13 23.91 2.96
N LEU A 33 -15.98 23.42 3.87
CA LEU A 33 -15.57 22.83 5.14
C LEU A 33 -14.51 23.67 5.90
N GLU A 34 -14.73 24.99 6.01
CA GLU A 34 -13.75 25.95 6.56
C GLU A 34 -13.25 25.58 7.96
N ASN A 35 -14.13 25.01 8.80
CA ASN A 35 -13.84 24.65 10.18
C ASN A 35 -13.40 23.19 10.36
N PHE A 36 -13.38 22.39 9.31
CA PHE A 36 -13.06 20.95 9.39
C PHE A 36 -11.69 20.70 10.01
N ASP A 37 -10.67 21.41 9.55
CA ASP A 37 -9.30 21.24 10.03
C ASP A 37 -9.06 21.80 11.44
N LYS A 38 -10.02 22.55 12.02
CA LYS A 38 -9.95 23.05 13.39
C LYS A 38 -10.35 21.98 14.42
N GLN A 39 -11.04 20.93 14.00
CA GLN A 39 -11.43 19.82 14.86
C GLN A 39 -10.18 19.07 15.37
N ARG A 40 -10.18 18.73 16.65
CA ARG A 40 -9.06 18.05 17.28
C ARG A 40 -8.95 16.57 16.82
N VAL A 41 -10.08 15.92 16.64
CA VAL A 41 -10.15 14.51 16.22
C VAL A 41 -11.17 14.40 15.11
N HIS A 42 -10.81 13.72 14.04
CA HIS A 42 -11.74 13.36 12.98
C HIS A 42 -11.45 11.97 12.45
N TRP A 43 -12.50 11.30 12.01
CA TRP A 43 -12.49 9.93 11.55
C TRP A 43 -12.82 9.86 10.08
N GLY A 44 -12.46 8.76 9.47
CA GLY A 44 -12.78 8.48 8.10
C GLY A 44 -12.56 7.01 7.78
N TYR A 45 -12.71 6.68 6.52
CA TYR A 45 -12.38 5.37 5.97
C TYR A 45 -11.57 5.53 4.69
N PHE A 46 -10.85 4.49 4.32
CA PHE A 46 -10.14 4.48 3.06
C PHE A 46 -10.40 3.19 2.29
N LEU A 47 -10.35 3.35 0.97
CA LEU A 47 -10.27 2.28 0.00
C LEU A 47 -9.00 2.51 -0.82
N GLY A 48 -8.39 1.46 -1.31
CA GLY A 48 -7.19 1.64 -2.10
C GLY A 48 -6.73 0.41 -2.85
N PHE A 49 -5.67 0.62 -3.59
CA PHE A 49 -4.95 -0.44 -4.30
C PHE A 49 -3.55 -0.56 -3.71
N ASN A 50 -3.03 -1.76 -3.77
CA ASN A 50 -1.68 -2.02 -3.32
C ASN A 50 -0.93 -2.90 -4.34
N SER A 51 0.38 -2.73 -4.35
CA SER A 51 1.30 -3.60 -5.09
C SER A 51 2.43 -3.97 -4.14
N TYR A 52 2.47 -5.23 -3.74
CA TYR A 52 3.47 -5.77 -2.83
C TYR A 52 4.52 -6.57 -3.59
N GLY A 53 5.78 -6.36 -3.25
CA GLY A 53 6.92 -7.13 -3.71
C GLY A 53 7.86 -7.45 -2.56
N PHE A 54 8.95 -8.10 -2.89
CA PHE A 54 10.06 -8.36 -1.97
C PHE A 54 11.35 -7.79 -2.53
N LYS A 55 12.22 -7.35 -1.63
CA LYS A 55 13.62 -7.14 -1.90
C LYS A 55 14.37 -8.31 -1.27
N PHE A 56 15.14 -9.01 -2.10
CA PHE A 56 16.05 -10.06 -1.67
C PHE A 56 17.46 -9.50 -1.55
N ASP A 57 18.15 -9.90 -0.49
CA ASP A 57 19.58 -9.75 -0.35
C ASP A 57 20.17 -11.19 -0.33
N TYR A 58 21.21 -11.48 -1.11
CA TYR A 58 21.77 -12.83 -1.30
C TYR A 58 23.11 -12.97 -0.59
N THR A 59 23.42 -14.19 -0.14
CA THR A 59 24.71 -14.50 0.48
C THR A 59 25.81 -14.61 -0.58
N ASN A 60 25.52 -15.25 -1.71
CA ASN A 60 26.40 -15.37 -2.86
C ASN A 60 25.68 -14.85 -4.11
N ASP A 61 26.45 -14.47 -5.15
CA ASP A 61 25.86 -14.09 -6.43
C ASP A 61 24.98 -15.22 -6.97
N PRO A 62 23.68 -15.01 -7.11
CA PRO A 62 22.76 -16.06 -7.57
C PRO A 62 22.86 -16.31 -9.08
N GLY A 63 23.63 -15.48 -9.84
CA GLY A 63 23.64 -15.50 -11.31
C GLY A 63 22.30 -15.05 -11.90
N VAL A 64 21.17 -15.52 -11.38
CA VAL A 64 19.82 -15.07 -11.76
C VAL A 64 18.98 -14.83 -10.49
N ASP A 65 18.45 -13.64 -10.39
CA ASP A 65 17.60 -13.26 -9.23
C ASP A 65 16.26 -14.00 -9.22
N VAL A 66 15.69 -14.16 -8.01
CA VAL A 66 14.29 -14.58 -7.84
C VAL A 66 13.37 -13.52 -8.43
N VAL A 67 12.59 -13.89 -9.43
CA VAL A 67 11.67 -12.96 -10.09
C VAL A 67 10.38 -12.85 -9.28
N VAL A 68 10.06 -11.63 -8.83
CA VAL A 68 8.82 -11.32 -8.12
C VAL A 68 7.83 -10.68 -9.08
N LYS A 69 6.81 -11.42 -9.49
CA LYS A 69 5.69 -10.88 -10.25
C LYS A 69 4.64 -10.33 -9.28
N GLN A 70 4.56 -9.01 -9.22
CA GLN A 70 3.60 -8.32 -8.36
C GLN A 70 2.21 -8.28 -9.02
N THR A 71 1.18 -8.47 -8.21
CA THR A 71 -0.21 -8.32 -8.63
C THR A 71 -0.83 -7.14 -7.88
N THR A 72 -1.74 -6.43 -8.53
CA THR A 72 -2.49 -5.37 -7.88
C THR A 72 -3.49 -5.98 -6.91
N GLY A 73 -3.33 -5.68 -5.64
CA GLY A 73 -4.26 -6.02 -4.57
C GLY A 73 -5.15 -4.83 -4.21
N PHE A 74 -6.01 -5.03 -3.23
CA PHE A 74 -6.86 -3.97 -2.70
C PHE A 74 -6.74 -3.88 -1.17
N ASN A 75 -7.07 -2.71 -0.63
CA ASN A 75 -7.04 -2.45 0.79
C ASN A 75 -8.23 -1.59 1.21
N VAL A 76 -8.69 -1.83 2.42
CA VAL A 76 -9.79 -1.12 3.06
C VAL A 76 -9.50 -0.95 4.54
N GLY A 77 -9.87 0.17 5.09
CA GLY A 77 -9.65 0.40 6.51
C GLY A 77 -10.28 1.69 7.02
N LEU A 78 -9.98 1.97 8.28
CA LEU A 78 -10.43 3.16 8.98
C LEU A 78 -9.28 4.14 9.13
N VAL A 79 -9.62 5.39 9.28
CA VAL A 79 -8.65 6.47 9.52
C VAL A 79 -9.08 7.26 10.74
N GLY A 80 -8.16 7.42 11.69
CA GLY A 80 -8.28 8.36 12.78
C GLY A 80 -7.17 9.39 12.70
N ASN A 81 -7.51 10.68 12.71
CA ASN A 81 -6.57 11.77 12.78
C ASN A 81 -6.72 12.52 14.09
N LEU A 82 -5.61 12.73 14.79
CA LEU A 82 -5.50 13.58 15.97
C LEU A 82 -4.63 14.79 15.60
N ARG A 83 -5.21 15.95 15.60
CA ARG A 83 -4.49 17.21 15.38
C ARG A 83 -3.60 17.53 16.57
N LEU A 84 -2.29 17.57 16.34
CA LEU A 84 -1.29 17.95 17.31
C LEU A 84 -1.00 19.46 17.24
N PHE A 85 -0.77 19.97 16.03
CA PHE A 85 -0.50 21.36 15.71
C PHE A 85 -1.23 21.76 14.43
N GLU A 86 -1.13 23.02 14.02
CA GLU A 86 -1.81 23.55 12.83
C GLU A 86 -1.44 22.80 11.55
N HIS A 87 -0.19 22.34 11.45
CA HIS A 87 0.34 21.64 10.28
C HIS A 87 0.71 20.18 10.52
N LEU A 88 0.50 19.67 11.74
CA LEU A 88 0.93 18.33 12.12
C LEU A 88 -0.19 17.54 12.78
N ASP A 89 -0.53 16.42 12.18
CA ASP A 89 -1.50 15.46 12.69
C ASP A 89 -0.81 14.11 12.98
N LEU A 90 -1.25 13.45 14.05
CA LEU A 90 -0.99 12.03 14.28
C LEU A 90 -2.11 11.24 13.63
N ARG A 91 -1.75 10.30 12.75
CA ARG A 91 -2.68 9.55 11.93
C ARG A 91 -2.52 8.06 12.18
N PHE A 92 -3.64 7.37 12.45
CA PHE A 92 -3.70 5.93 12.62
C PHE A 92 -4.68 5.33 11.61
N GLU A 93 -4.21 4.38 10.77
CA GLU A 93 -4.97 3.83 9.64
C GLU A 93 -5.04 2.29 9.68
N PRO A 94 -5.71 1.70 10.67
CA PRO A 94 -5.86 0.25 10.70
C PRO A 94 -6.66 -0.23 9.49
N GLY A 95 -6.15 -1.27 8.81
CA GLY A 95 -6.77 -1.76 7.60
C GLY A 95 -6.44 -3.20 7.27
N LEU A 96 -7.25 -3.74 6.36
CA LEU A 96 -7.13 -5.06 5.79
C LEU A 96 -6.60 -4.92 4.35
N TYR A 97 -5.55 -5.67 4.04
CA TYR A 97 -4.86 -5.62 2.76
C TYR A 97 -4.83 -7.02 2.15
N TYR A 98 -5.42 -7.15 0.97
CA TYR A 98 -5.33 -8.37 0.17
C TYR A 98 -4.29 -8.17 -0.92
N THR A 99 -3.35 -9.10 -1.03
CA THR A 99 -2.28 -9.05 -2.02
C THR A 99 -1.90 -10.45 -2.47
N GLN A 100 -1.48 -10.54 -3.72
CA GLN A 100 -0.87 -11.73 -4.29
C GLN A 100 0.43 -11.34 -4.99
N ARG A 101 1.40 -12.22 -4.93
CA ARG A 101 2.67 -12.14 -5.66
C ARG A 101 3.13 -13.54 -6.00
N ASP A 102 3.68 -13.67 -7.18
CA ASP A 102 4.19 -14.93 -7.66
C ASP A 102 5.72 -14.85 -7.66
N LEU A 103 6.36 -15.77 -6.97
CA LEU A 103 7.81 -15.91 -6.90
C LEU A 103 8.23 -16.98 -7.91
N SER A 104 9.13 -16.65 -8.82
CA SER A 104 9.73 -17.60 -9.74
C SER A 104 11.19 -17.80 -9.36
N PHE A 105 11.56 -19.06 -9.13
CA PHE A 105 12.91 -19.49 -8.75
C PHE A 105 13.60 -20.09 -9.98
N PRO A 106 14.50 -19.36 -10.66
CA PRO A 106 15.10 -19.81 -11.93
C PRO A 106 15.94 -21.08 -11.80
N ASP A 107 16.55 -21.29 -10.64
CA ASP A 107 17.44 -22.45 -10.36
C ASP A 107 16.67 -23.78 -10.18
N VAL A 108 15.34 -23.74 -10.10
CA VAL A 108 14.50 -24.94 -9.99
C VAL A 108 14.16 -25.45 -11.37
N VAL A 109 14.56 -26.69 -11.68
CA VAL A 109 14.40 -27.32 -12.99
C VAL A 109 12.95 -27.65 -13.31
N ASP A 110 12.19 -28.12 -12.32
CA ASP A 110 10.78 -28.48 -12.51
C ASP A 110 9.94 -27.21 -12.63
N GLU A 111 9.17 -27.10 -13.71
CA GLU A 111 8.32 -25.94 -14.00
C GLU A 111 7.22 -25.73 -12.96
N PHE A 112 6.65 -26.82 -12.42
CA PHE A 112 5.62 -26.75 -11.37
C PHE A 112 6.22 -26.29 -10.03
N ASP A 113 7.43 -26.68 -9.73
CA ASP A 113 8.13 -26.31 -8.49
C ASP A 113 8.83 -24.94 -8.57
N ARG A 114 9.02 -24.42 -9.77
CA ARG A 114 9.62 -23.10 -10.00
C ARG A 114 8.76 -21.94 -9.51
N LEU A 115 7.44 -22.08 -9.59
CA LEU A 115 6.49 -21.02 -9.25
C LEU A 115 5.92 -21.21 -7.84
N ARG A 116 6.00 -20.18 -7.01
CA ARG A 116 5.36 -20.12 -5.70
C ARG A 116 4.40 -18.95 -5.63
N GLU A 117 3.11 -19.24 -5.56
CA GLU A 117 2.07 -18.23 -5.37
C GLU A 117 1.97 -17.84 -3.89
N VAL A 118 2.30 -16.60 -3.57
CA VAL A 118 2.20 -16.06 -2.21
C VAL A 118 0.97 -15.17 -2.12
N LYS A 119 -0.16 -15.75 -1.74
CA LYS A 119 -1.38 -15.01 -1.39
C LYS A 119 -1.32 -14.60 0.07
N SER A 120 -1.48 -13.33 0.35
CA SER A 120 -1.39 -12.80 1.71
C SER A 120 -2.54 -11.88 2.03
N THR A 121 -3.07 -12.08 3.24
CA THR A 121 -4.03 -11.18 3.87
C THR A 121 -3.33 -10.54 5.06
N TYR A 122 -3.16 -9.22 5.00
CA TYR A 122 -2.49 -8.46 6.05
C TYR A 122 -3.48 -7.65 6.87
N LEU A 123 -3.34 -7.69 8.19
CA LEU A 123 -3.81 -6.65 9.08
C LEU A 123 -2.68 -5.66 9.30
N HIS A 124 -2.89 -4.43 8.87
CA HIS A 124 -1.87 -3.38 8.85
C HIS A 124 -2.24 -2.26 9.80
N PHE A 125 -1.30 -1.88 10.67
CA PHE A 125 -1.49 -0.92 11.75
C PHE A 125 -0.43 0.18 11.67
N PRO A 126 -0.56 1.16 10.76
CA PRO A 126 0.38 2.27 10.65
C PRO A 126 0.06 3.36 11.67
N LEU A 127 1.10 3.89 12.28
CA LEU A 127 1.08 5.10 13.07
C LEU A 127 1.95 6.14 12.38
N LEU A 128 1.34 7.19 11.86
CA LEU A 128 1.94 8.11 10.93
C LEU A 128 1.86 9.54 11.45
N LEU A 129 2.86 10.33 11.14
CA LEU A 129 2.82 11.78 11.25
C LEU A 129 2.46 12.35 9.87
N LYS A 130 1.39 13.13 9.81
CA LYS A 130 0.93 13.83 8.62
C LYS A 130 1.30 15.30 8.75
N PHE A 131 2.19 15.76 7.89
CA PHE A 131 2.59 17.16 7.80
C PHE A 131 1.88 17.81 6.61
N SER A 132 0.98 18.74 6.89
CA SER A 132 0.14 19.39 5.89
C SER A 132 0.59 20.81 5.63
N ALA A 133 0.66 21.21 4.36
CA ALA A 133 0.92 22.56 3.95
C ALA A 133 -0.24 23.50 4.33
N LYS A 134 -0.05 24.79 4.14
CA LYS A 134 -1.15 25.76 4.23
C LYS A 134 -2.20 25.45 3.17
N ARG A 135 -3.45 25.47 3.57
CA ARG A 135 -4.59 25.28 2.66
C ARG A 135 -4.67 26.43 1.69
N THR A 136 -4.81 26.11 0.40
CA THR A 136 -4.99 27.08 -0.69
C THR A 136 -6.33 26.76 -1.38
N GLY A 137 -7.33 27.59 -1.17
CA GLY A 137 -8.69 27.32 -1.60
C GLY A 137 -9.23 26.02 -1.01
N ASN A 138 -9.55 25.06 -1.85
CA ASN A 138 -10.07 23.74 -1.46
C ASN A 138 -9.03 22.61 -1.56
N LEU A 139 -7.75 22.95 -1.62
CA LEU A 139 -6.65 22.00 -1.72
C LEU A 139 -5.66 22.19 -0.57
N ARG A 140 -5.17 21.07 -0.02
CA ARG A 140 -4.15 21.08 1.03
C ARG A 140 -3.18 19.89 0.81
N PRO A 141 -2.02 20.10 0.18
CA PRO A 141 -1.02 19.05 0.03
C PRO A 141 -0.43 18.64 1.39
N TYR A 142 -0.03 17.38 1.50
CA TYR A 142 0.61 16.87 2.70
C TYR A 142 1.65 15.80 2.40
N LEU A 143 2.59 15.66 3.31
CA LEU A 143 3.51 14.53 3.44
C LEU A 143 3.07 13.68 4.61
N VAL A 144 3.32 12.38 4.52
CA VAL A 144 3.02 11.43 5.58
C VAL A 144 4.18 10.47 5.74
N GLY A 145 4.55 10.20 7.00
CA GLY A 145 5.61 9.24 7.28
C GLY A 145 5.50 8.68 8.69
N GLY A 146 6.00 7.48 8.90
CA GLY A 146 5.96 6.85 10.21
C GLY A 146 6.29 5.36 10.16
N PHE A 147 5.78 4.63 11.13
CA PHE A 147 6.02 3.20 11.29
C PHE A 147 4.72 2.43 11.27
N SER A 148 4.81 1.20 10.77
CA SER A 148 3.69 0.28 10.79
C SER A 148 4.08 -1.10 11.29
N ARG A 149 3.11 -1.75 11.89
CA ARG A 149 3.18 -3.16 12.23
C ARG A 149 2.16 -3.92 11.40
N THR A 150 2.60 -4.99 10.76
CA THR A 150 1.78 -5.80 9.88
C THR A 150 1.68 -7.22 10.43
N LEU A 151 0.46 -7.74 10.50
CA LEU A 151 0.16 -9.12 10.85
C LEU A 151 -0.28 -9.86 9.59
N ASN A 152 0.53 -10.83 9.15
CA ASN A 152 0.19 -11.71 8.04
C ASN A 152 -0.66 -12.87 8.53
N LEU A 153 -1.91 -12.92 8.10
CA LEU A 153 -2.84 -13.99 8.45
C LEU A 153 -2.59 -15.30 7.67
N SER A 154 -1.86 -15.21 6.56
CA SER A 154 -1.54 -16.31 5.65
C SER A 154 -0.04 -16.65 5.67
N SER A 155 0.64 -16.48 6.80
CA SER A 155 2.11 -16.53 6.89
C SER A 155 2.72 -17.92 6.78
N ASN A 156 1.95 -18.97 7.08
CA ASN A 156 2.42 -20.36 7.21
C ASN A 156 3.64 -20.52 8.16
N GLU A 157 3.84 -19.59 9.11
CA GLU A 157 5.00 -19.56 10.01
C GLU A 157 5.19 -20.85 10.79
N LYS A 158 4.07 -21.50 11.17
CA LYS A 158 4.06 -22.72 11.99
C LYS A 158 3.95 -24.00 11.17
N ALA A 159 3.96 -23.92 9.84
CA ALA A 159 3.94 -25.12 9.01
C ALA A 159 5.21 -25.93 9.25
N GLN A 160 5.05 -27.24 9.42
CA GLN A 160 6.18 -28.16 9.63
C GLN A 160 6.86 -28.54 8.31
N ASP A 161 6.11 -28.41 7.20
CA ASP A 161 6.63 -28.75 5.88
C ASP A 161 7.52 -27.61 5.35
N ASP A 162 8.57 -28.01 4.67
CA ASP A 162 9.49 -27.10 4.00
C ASP A 162 8.85 -26.53 2.71
N ASN A 163 9.47 -25.48 2.17
CA ASN A 163 9.04 -24.85 0.91
C ASN A 163 9.00 -25.81 -0.30
N LEU A 164 9.60 -26.99 -0.18
CA LEU A 164 9.52 -28.08 -1.17
C LEU A 164 8.09 -28.59 -1.42
N THR A 165 7.18 -28.43 -0.45
CA THR A 165 5.78 -28.89 -0.56
C THR A 165 4.84 -27.86 -1.18
N GLY A 166 5.36 -26.80 -1.82
CA GLY A 166 4.56 -25.77 -2.44
C GLY A 166 4.11 -24.66 -1.47
N ILE A 167 4.52 -24.72 -0.19
CA ILE A 167 4.20 -23.75 0.85
C ILE A 167 5.38 -22.79 1.01
N PHE A 168 5.14 -21.48 0.87
CA PHE A 168 6.13 -20.47 1.19
C PHE A 168 5.92 -19.94 2.61
N ARG A 169 6.94 -20.07 3.47
CA ARG A 169 6.88 -19.72 4.89
C ARG A 169 7.44 -18.33 5.13
N MET A 170 6.65 -17.51 5.83
CA MET A 170 7.02 -16.15 6.19
C MET A 170 6.72 -15.86 7.65
N LYS A 171 7.43 -14.91 8.23
CA LYS A 171 7.12 -14.42 9.58
C LYS A 171 5.73 -13.80 9.63
N LYS A 172 4.99 -14.14 10.67
CA LYS A 172 3.63 -13.65 10.89
C LYS A 172 3.58 -12.15 11.18
N MET A 173 4.58 -11.62 11.89
CA MET A 173 4.62 -10.21 12.31
C MET A 173 5.82 -9.52 11.71
N THR A 174 5.57 -8.40 11.03
CA THR A 174 6.60 -7.57 10.41
C THR A 174 6.46 -6.12 10.83
N ASN A 175 7.58 -5.41 10.88
CA ASN A 175 7.64 -3.98 11.17
C ASN A 175 8.18 -3.27 9.93
N ASN A 176 7.53 -2.15 9.57
CA ASN A 176 7.90 -1.37 8.41
C ASN A 176 8.00 0.11 8.76
N TRP A 177 8.70 0.87 7.95
CA TRP A 177 8.56 2.31 7.89
C TRP A 177 7.85 2.70 6.59
N GLU A 178 7.18 3.84 6.63
CA GLU A 178 6.36 4.31 5.52
C GLU A 178 6.62 5.77 5.25
N LEU A 179 6.59 6.12 3.98
CA LEU A 179 6.70 7.49 3.52
C LEU A 179 5.78 7.68 2.32
N GLY A 180 5.10 8.81 2.28
CA GLY A 180 4.22 9.12 1.18
C GLY A 180 3.80 10.57 1.13
N PHE A 181 2.99 10.86 0.13
CA PHE A 181 2.39 12.17 -0.05
C PHE A 181 0.96 12.04 -0.53
N GLY A 182 0.19 13.10 -0.34
CA GLY A 182 -1.19 13.17 -0.80
C GLY A 182 -1.68 14.60 -0.83
N VAL A 183 -2.94 14.75 -1.18
CA VAL A 183 -3.61 16.04 -1.24
C VAL A 183 -5.00 15.91 -0.61
N ASP A 184 -5.31 16.72 0.36
CA ASP A 184 -6.67 16.88 0.86
C ASP A 184 -7.46 17.78 -0.10
N VAL A 185 -8.56 17.30 -0.60
CA VAL A 185 -9.51 18.02 -1.47
C VAL A 185 -10.81 18.20 -0.69
N TYR A 186 -11.22 19.46 -0.48
CA TYR A 186 -12.41 19.77 0.31
C TYR A 186 -13.60 19.99 -0.60
N PHE A 187 -14.52 19.04 -0.60
CA PHE A 187 -15.83 19.16 -1.22
C PHE A 187 -16.81 19.82 -0.27
N GLU A 188 -18.01 20.08 -0.74
CA GLU A 188 -19.07 20.72 0.05
C GLU A 188 -19.44 19.90 1.30
N TYR A 189 -19.50 18.56 1.19
CA TYR A 189 -20.01 17.66 2.24
C TYR A 189 -18.96 16.73 2.83
N PHE A 190 -17.82 16.54 2.17
CA PHE A 190 -16.78 15.61 2.62
C PHE A 190 -15.40 16.05 2.17
N LYS A 191 -14.40 15.57 2.87
CA LYS A 191 -13.00 15.72 2.48
C LYS A 191 -12.51 14.43 1.84
N PHE A 192 -11.95 14.54 0.65
CA PHE A 192 -11.34 13.45 -0.11
C PHE A 192 -9.83 13.61 -0.11
N SER A 193 -9.11 12.54 0.24
CA SER A 193 -7.65 12.59 0.41
C SER A 193 -6.97 11.45 -0.34
N PRO A 194 -6.72 11.61 -1.66
CA PRO A 194 -5.89 10.67 -2.40
C PRO A 194 -4.43 10.75 -1.94
N SER A 195 -3.78 9.60 -1.85
CA SER A 195 -2.38 9.50 -1.44
C SER A 195 -1.66 8.34 -2.09
N ILE A 196 -0.35 8.51 -2.23
CA ILE A 196 0.57 7.45 -2.64
C ILE A 196 1.59 7.28 -1.52
N ARG A 197 1.84 6.03 -1.11
CA ARG A 197 2.72 5.71 0.00
C ARG A 197 3.58 4.49 -0.31
N GLY A 198 4.88 4.58 -0.02
CA GLY A 198 5.81 3.46 -0.03
C GLY A 198 5.89 2.81 1.35
N VAL A 199 5.93 1.48 1.39
CA VAL A 199 6.12 0.67 2.59
C VAL A 199 7.42 -0.12 2.46
N PHE A 200 8.24 -0.07 3.51
CA PHE A 200 9.59 -0.62 3.51
C PHE A 200 9.81 -1.49 4.75
N GLY A 201 9.89 -2.81 4.55
CA GLY A 201 10.21 -3.78 5.60
C GLY A 201 11.56 -3.52 6.24
N LEU A 202 11.60 -3.54 7.57
CA LEU A 202 12.80 -3.27 8.37
C LEU A 202 13.61 -4.53 8.66
N LYS A 203 12.94 -5.67 8.82
CA LYS A 203 13.56 -6.93 9.22
C LYS A 203 13.36 -8.00 8.16
N ASP A 204 14.22 -9.02 8.22
CA ASP A 204 14.06 -10.24 7.43
C ASP A 204 12.74 -10.94 7.76
N GLU A 205 11.94 -11.23 6.75
CA GLU A 205 10.61 -11.84 6.83
C GLU A 205 10.63 -13.33 6.44
N LEU A 206 11.77 -13.81 5.91
CA LEU A 206 11.91 -15.19 5.45
C LEU A 206 12.02 -16.16 6.64
N ILE A 207 11.37 -17.29 6.51
CA ILE A 207 11.62 -18.47 7.33
C ILE A 207 12.32 -19.47 6.42
N ARG A 208 13.58 -19.79 6.77
CA ARG A 208 14.41 -20.66 5.98
C ARG A 208 13.98 -22.12 6.12
N ASP A 209 14.27 -22.89 5.09
CA ASP A 209 14.09 -24.33 5.10
C ASP A 209 15.10 -24.99 6.05
N ASN A 210 14.79 -26.23 6.46
CA ASN A 210 15.68 -27.01 7.33
C ASN A 210 16.95 -27.44 6.60
N ASP A 211 16.88 -27.60 5.26
CA ASP A 211 18.04 -27.86 4.42
C ASP A 211 18.75 -26.56 4.06
N PRO A 212 20.00 -26.33 4.49
CA PRO A 212 20.78 -25.16 4.12
C PRO A 212 21.02 -25.02 2.61
N ASN A 213 20.94 -26.11 1.85
CA ASN A 213 21.12 -26.13 0.40
C ASN A 213 19.79 -26.03 -0.36
N SER A 214 18.71 -25.68 0.31
CA SER A 214 17.40 -25.51 -0.35
C SER A 214 17.50 -24.55 -1.54
N PRO A 215 16.97 -24.92 -2.72
CA PRO A 215 16.97 -24.06 -3.89
C PRO A 215 16.07 -22.83 -3.72
N TYR A 216 15.19 -22.81 -2.69
CA TYR A 216 14.26 -21.70 -2.44
C TYR A 216 14.80 -20.67 -1.44
N THR A 217 15.54 -21.12 -0.43
CA THR A 217 15.94 -20.25 0.69
C THR A 217 17.44 -20.28 1.00
N GLY A 218 18.18 -21.26 0.48
CA GLY A 218 19.57 -21.50 0.88
C GLY A 218 20.52 -20.34 0.56
N ASN A 219 20.35 -19.64 -0.54
CA ASN A 219 21.20 -18.50 -0.94
C ASN A 219 20.63 -17.14 -0.53
N ILE A 220 19.46 -17.08 0.11
CA ILE A 220 18.82 -15.82 0.50
C ILE A 220 19.29 -15.41 1.89
N GLU A 221 20.02 -14.31 1.99
CA GLU A 221 20.44 -13.71 3.26
C GLU A 221 19.29 -12.99 3.95
N SER A 222 18.51 -12.19 3.21
CA SER A 222 17.34 -11.53 3.77
C SER A 222 16.26 -11.26 2.72
N MET A 223 15.00 -11.32 3.15
CA MET A 223 13.83 -10.97 2.36
C MET A 223 13.04 -9.89 3.10
N LYS A 224 12.82 -8.75 2.46
CA LYS A 224 12.12 -7.61 3.05
C LYS A 224 10.99 -7.14 2.16
N THR A 225 9.82 -6.89 2.74
CA THR A 225 8.68 -6.31 2.01
C THR A 225 9.02 -4.95 1.41
N ARG A 226 8.56 -4.76 0.18
CA ARG A 226 8.48 -3.47 -0.52
C ARG A 226 7.08 -3.35 -1.10
N ALA A 227 6.38 -2.26 -0.80
CA ALA A 227 5.06 -2.06 -1.37
C ALA A 227 4.81 -0.61 -1.73
N ILE A 228 3.91 -0.43 -2.71
CA ILE A 228 3.33 0.85 -3.06
C ILE A 228 1.83 0.76 -2.78
N LEU A 229 1.32 1.74 -2.05
CA LEU A 229 -0.09 1.86 -1.69
C LEU A 229 -0.66 3.12 -2.35
N VAL A 230 -1.80 3.01 -2.99
CA VAL A 230 -2.58 4.14 -3.49
C VAL A 230 -3.91 4.13 -2.74
N ASN A 231 -4.09 5.09 -1.84
CA ASN A 231 -5.26 5.16 -0.96
C ASN A 231 -6.12 6.37 -1.30
N PHE A 232 -7.43 6.15 -1.24
CA PHE A 232 -8.47 7.14 -1.38
C PHE A 232 -9.22 7.22 -0.05
N THR A 233 -8.94 8.27 0.72
CA THR A 233 -9.52 8.45 2.04
C THR A 233 -10.68 9.43 1.99
N PHE A 234 -11.73 9.13 2.74
CA PHE A 234 -12.95 9.92 2.87
C PHE A 234 -13.16 10.27 4.35
N HIS A 235 -13.40 11.54 4.62
CA HIS A 235 -13.66 12.07 5.95
C HIS A 235 -14.97 12.83 5.98
#